data_6d293c4fb6d456b7f1e805a7136bac23
#
_entry.id   6d293c4fb6d456b7f1e805a7136bac23
#
_cell.length_a   1.000
_cell.length_b   1.000
_cell.length_c   1.000
_cell.angle_alpha   90.00
_cell.angle_beta   90.00
_cell.angle_gamma   90.00
#
_symmetry.space_group_name_H-M   'P 1'
#
loop_
_entity.id
_entity.type
_entity.pdbx_description
1 polymer ?
#
loop_
_entity_poly.entity_id
_entity_poly.type
_entity_poly.pdbx_seq_one_letter_code
_entity_poly.pdbx_strand_id
1 'polypeptide(L)'
;LTGKMAGVQVTTTEGDPDAEVKIRVRGGGSITQDASPLYIVDGFPVASISDIPASDIQSIDVLKDAFSTAIYGSRGANGVVLVTTKSGASGKISVSYNAYWGQKKMANADAIQTGSPYDFVRNQYELSVLRDEVEDNYVPTFGVFEDMDLYKNVEKNDWVQKVFGNVGSTFSHNLSVSGGSDKVKWTASYAHVGDDAIMLGSDFKRDNLTFKTQYKPI
;
A
#
# COMPACT_ATOMS: atom_id res chain seq x y z
N LEU A 1 -12.62 -3.34 3.01
CA LEU A 1 -13.18 -4.30 2.03
C LEU A 1 -12.73 -5.73 2.32
N THR A 2 -11.52 -5.92 2.84
CA THR A 2 -10.93 -7.23 3.11
C THR A 2 -11.86 -8.08 4.00
N GLY A 3 -12.25 -9.26 3.51
CA GLY A 3 -13.09 -10.21 4.23
C GLY A 3 -14.59 -9.87 4.36
N LYS A 4 -15.04 -8.72 3.83
CA LYS A 4 -16.45 -8.30 3.93
C LYS A 4 -17.32 -8.61 2.71
N MET A 5 -16.71 -8.99 1.59
CA MET A 5 -17.43 -9.25 0.34
C MET A 5 -17.07 -10.62 -0.21
N ALA A 6 -18.08 -11.49 -0.39
CA ALA A 6 -17.87 -12.83 -0.94
C ALA A 6 -17.40 -12.78 -2.41
N GLY A 7 -16.35 -13.53 -2.75
CA GLY A 7 -15.77 -13.59 -4.10
C GLY A 7 -14.93 -12.37 -4.49
N VAL A 8 -14.58 -11.52 -3.53
CA VAL A 8 -13.65 -10.40 -3.71
C VAL A 8 -12.43 -10.63 -2.84
N GLN A 9 -11.27 -10.73 -3.47
CA GLN A 9 -9.98 -10.79 -2.79
C GLN A 9 -9.33 -9.42 -2.85
N VAL A 10 -8.96 -8.89 -1.69
CA VAL A 10 -8.24 -7.63 -1.56
C VAL A 10 -6.89 -7.94 -0.98
N THR A 11 -5.84 -7.67 -1.73
CA THR A 11 -4.45 -7.91 -1.31
C THR A 11 -3.65 -6.62 -1.40
N THR A 12 -2.88 -6.35 -0.36
CA THR A 12 -1.78 -5.41 -0.39
C THR A 12 -0.51 -6.24 -0.54
N THR A 13 0.22 -6.07 -1.62
CA THR A 13 1.39 -6.91 -1.95
C THR A 13 2.69 -6.34 -1.44
N GLU A 14 2.70 -5.08 -1.07
CA GLU A 14 3.90 -4.32 -0.71
C GLU A 14 3.68 -3.58 0.60
N GLY A 15 4.76 -3.38 1.36
CA GLY A 15 4.72 -2.64 2.63
C GLY A 15 4.98 -1.14 2.45
N ASP A 16 5.01 -0.67 1.20
CA ASP A 16 5.25 0.73 0.89
C ASP A 16 4.07 1.62 1.33
N PRO A 17 4.35 2.86 1.74
CA PRO A 17 3.33 3.80 2.18
C PRO A 17 2.22 4.07 1.15
N ASP A 18 2.52 3.98 -0.15
CA ASP A 18 1.58 4.17 -1.27
C ASP A 18 1.24 2.85 -1.99
N ALA A 19 1.39 1.70 -1.31
CA ALA A 19 1.12 0.41 -1.91
C ALA A 19 -0.32 0.31 -2.43
N GLU A 20 -0.45 0.03 -3.72
CA GLU A 20 -1.74 -0.10 -4.37
C GLU A 20 -2.51 -1.32 -3.84
N VAL A 21 -3.76 -1.11 -3.48
CA VAL A 21 -4.65 -2.17 -3.07
C VAL A 21 -5.15 -2.92 -4.30
N LYS A 22 -4.63 -4.13 -4.54
CA LYS A 22 -5.09 -4.97 -5.65
C LYS A 22 -6.39 -5.67 -5.28
N ILE A 23 -7.44 -5.35 -6.04
CA ILE A 23 -8.76 -5.99 -5.91
C ILE A 23 -8.90 -7.01 -7.04
N ARG A 24 -9.20 -8.25 -6.68
CA ARG A 24 -9.53 -9.32 -7.65
C ARG A 24 -10.95 -9.80 -7.41
N VAL A 25 -11.69 -9.91 -8.48
CA VAL A 25 -13.07 -10.42 -8.47
C VAL A 25 -13.08 -11.79 -9.16
N ARG A 26 -13.62 -12.83 -8.50
CA ARG A 26 -13.72 -14.23 -9.01
C ARG A 26 -12.39 -14.97 -9.25
N GLY A 27 -11.25 -14.52 -8.68
CA GLY A 27 -9.96 -15.15 -8.91
C GLY A 27 -9.31 -14.73 -10.25
N GLY A 28 -8.10 -15.22 -10.52
CA GLY A 28 -7.38 -14.89 -11.75
C GLY A 28 -7.95 -15.68 -12.94
N GLY A 29 -8.61 -15.00 -13.86
CA GLY A 29 -9.11 -15.59 -15.11
C GLY A 29 -8.05 -15.76 -16.20
N SER A 30 -6.87 -15.17 -16.03
CA SER A 30 -5.77 -15.22 -16.99
C SER A 30 -4.42 -15.33 -16.27
N ILE A 31 -3.51 -16.12 -16.83
CA ILE A 31 -2.12 -16.25 -16.36
C ILE A 31 -1.24 -15.15 -16.97
N THR A 32 -1.64 -14.60 -18.10
CA THR A 32 -0.81 -13.70 -18.94
C THR A 32 -1.34 -12.28 -19.05
N GLN A 33 -2.57 -12.00 -18.60
CA GLN A 33 -3.19 -10.67 -18.68
C GLN A 33 -3.54 -10.12 -17.31
N ASP A 34 -3.61 -8.79 -17.22
CA ASP A 34 -4.07 -8.11 -16.02
C ASP A 34 -5.50 -8.57 -15.67
N ALA A 35 -5.65 -9.10 -14.45
CA ALA A 35 -6.92 -9.59 -13.90
C ALA A 35 -7.64 -8.52 -13.06
N SER A 36 -7.24 -7.25 -13.19
CA SER A 36 -7.86 -6.14 -12.48
C SER A 36 -9.30 -5.91 -12.96
N PRO A 37 -10.24 -5.63 -12.06
CA PRO A 37 -11.60 -5.25 -12.43
C PRO A 37 -11.63 -3.85 -13.06
N LEU A 38 -12.70 -3.55 -13.77
CA LEU A 38 -12.99 -2.21 -14.23
C LEU A 38 -13.49 -1.36 -13.05
N TYR A 39 -12.84 -0.25 -12.78
CA TYR A 39 -13.28 0.71 -11.75
C TYR A 39 -14.15 1.79 -12.38
N ILE A 40 -15.32 2.02 -11.80
CA ILE A 40 -16.24 3.10 -12.19
C ILE A 40 -16.51 3.96 -10.97
N VAL A 41 -16.16 5.22 -11.04
CA VAL A 41 -16.35 6.20 -9.96
C VAL A 41 -17.38 7.23 -10.41
N ASP A 42 -18.50 7.32 -9.72
CA ASP A 42 -19.63 8.20 -10.05
C ASP A 42 -20.07 8.12 -11.51
N GLY A 43 -19.97 6.93 -12.12
CA GLY A 43 -20.33 6.67 -13.51
C GLY A 43 -19.18 6.80 -14.53
N PHE A 44 -17.99 7.22 -14.12
CA PHE A 44 -16.84 7.39 -15.00
C PHE A 44 -15.79 6.30 -14.79
N PRO A 45 -15.24 5.70 -15.86
CA PRO A 45 -14.17 4.70 -15.73
C PRO A 45 -12.86 5.38 -15.31
N VAL A 46 -12.19 4.78 -14.33
CA VAL A 46 -10.88 5.22 -13.82
C VAL A 46 -9.89 4.03 -13.80
N ALA A 47 -8.61 4.33 -13.78
CA ALA A 47 -7.57 3.29 -13.74
C ALA A 47 -7.42 2.67 -12.34
N SER A 48 -7.52 3.48 -11.29
CA SER A 48 -7.38 3.06 -9.89
C SER A 48 -8.33 3.85 -8.99
N ILE A 49 -8.64 3.30 -7.84
CA ILE A 49 -9.40 3.98 -6.76
C ILE A 49 -8.52 4.37 -5.57
N SER A 50 -7.22 4.13 -5.65
CA SER A 50 -6.26 4.42 -4.57
C SER A 50 -6.23 5.90 -4.19
N ASP A 51 -6.48 6.79 -5.16
CA ASP A 51 -6.44 8.24 -4.97
C ASP A 51 -7.69 8.79 -4.26
N ILE A 52 -8.72 7.97 -4.10
CA ILE A 52 -9.98 8.41 -3.48
C ILE A 52 -9.90 8.20 -1.97
N PRO A 53 -9.99 9.27 -1.17
CA PRO A 53 -10.03 9.12 0.28
C PRO A 53 -11.21 8.23 0.70
N ALA A 54 -10.95 7.25 1.57
CA ALA A 54 -11.99 6.34 2.04
C ALA A 54 -13.16 7.07 2.74
N SER A 55 -12.87 8.23 3.33
CA SER A 55 -13.86 9.13 3.94
C SER A 55 -14.83 9.74 2.93
N ASP A 56 -14.45 9.87 1.66
CA ASP A 56 -15.28 10.44 0.61
C ASP A 56 -16.14 9.38 -0.10
N ILE A 57 -15.92 8.11 0.19
CA ILE A 57 -16.68 7.01 -0.37
C ILE A 57 -17.99 6.84 0.40
N GLN A 58 -19.10 6.77 -0.32
CA GLN A 58 -20.43 6.46 0.21
C GLN A 58 -20.71 4.96 0.16
N SER A 59 -20.50 4.33 -1.02
CA SER A 59 -20.67 2.89 -1.23
C SER A 59 -19.67 2.34 -2.24
N ILE A 60 -19.39 1.04 -2.11
CA ILE A 60 -18.64 0.27 -3.09
C ILE A 60 -19.48 -0.96 -3.40
N ASP A 61 -19.86 -1.10 -4.65
CA ASP A 61 -20.63 -2.23 -5.16
C ASP A 61 -19.80 -3.01 -6.17
N VAL A 62 -19.74 -4.34 -6.04
CA VAL A 62 -18.98 -5.19 -6.95
C VAL A 62 -19.91 -6.03 -7.80
N LEU A 63 -19.92 -5.73 -9.11
CA LEU A 63 -20.63 -6.51 -10.11
C LEU A 63 -19.77 -7.68 -10.56
N LYS A 64 -20.19 -8.86 -10.19
CA LYS A 64 -19.46 -10.11 -10.50
C LYS A 64 -20.22 -11.02 -11.46
N ASP A 65 -21.48 -10.74 -11.74
CA ASP A 65 -22.30 -11.57 -12.64
C ASP A 65 -22.20 -11.11 -14.08
N ALA A 66 -22.13 -12.04 -15.02
CA ALA A 66 -22.05 -11.73 -16.45
C ALA A 66 -23.19 -10.81 -16.93
N PHE A 67 -24.37 -10.98 -16.38
CA PHE A 67 -25.51 -10.12 -16.69
C PHE A 67 -25.30 -8.67 -16.22
N SER A 68 -24.82 -8.49 -14.98
CA SER A 68 -24.56 -7.16 -14.41
C SER A 68 -23.41 -6.44 -15.07
N THR A 69 -22.42 -7.18 -15.60
CA THR A 69 -21.25 -6.61 -16.27
C THR A 69 -21.45 -6.40 -17.77
N ALA A 70 -22.52 -6.94 -18.36
CA ALA A 70 -22.80 -6.87 -19.81
C ALA A 70 -22.85 -5.43 -20.36
N ILE A 71 -23.33 -4.47 -19.56
CA ILE A 71 -23.39 -3.06 -19.96
C ILE A 71 -22.01 -2.41 -20.15
N TYR A 72 -20.95 -3.02 -19.59
CA TYR A 72 -19.57 -2.54 -19.70
C TYR A 72 -18.77 -3.28 -20.77
N GLY A 73 -19.41 -4.22 -21.51
CA GLY A 73 -18.80 -4.98 -22.58
C GLY A 73 -17.59 -5.80 -22.14
N SER A 74 -16.61 -5.99 -23.03
CA SER A 74 -15.38 -6.77 -22.76
C SER A 74 -14.55 -6.23 -21.60
N ARG A 75 -14.60 -4.94 -21.31
CA ARG A 75 -13.91 -4.33 -20.18
C ARG A 75 -14.43 -4.80 -18.81
N GLY A 76 -15.67 -5.28 -18.73
CA GLY A 76 -16.27 -5.84 -17.54
C GLY A 76 -15.98 -7.32 -17.30
N ALA A 77 -15.19 -8.00 -18.16
CA ALA A 77 -14.94 -9.44 -18.08
C ALA A 77 -14.33 -9.90 -16.74
N ASN A 78 -13.46 -9.09 -16.16
CA ASN A 78 -12.81 -9.35 -14.85
C ASN A 78 -13.65 -8.85 -13.66
N GLY A 79 -14.91 -8.43 -13.88
CA GLY A 79 -15.77 -7.79 -12.89
C GLY A 79 -15.71 -6.28 -12.97
N VAL A 80 -16.66 -5.62 -12.31
CA VAL A 80 -16.74 -4.16 -12.24
C VAL A 80 -16.90 -3.74 -10.79
N VAL A 81 -16.10 -2.77 -10.36
CA VAL A 81 -16.19 -2.14 -9.05
C VAL A 81 -16.79 -0.76 -9.21
N LEU A 82 -18.02 -0.59 -8.72
CA LEU A 82 -18.71 0.70 -8.72
C LEU A 82 -18.42 1.42 -7.41
N VAL A 83 -17.86 2.59 -7.48
CA VAL A 83 -17.62 3.46 -6.34
C VAL A 83 -18.54 4.67 -6.46
N THR A 84 -19.37 4.86 -5.44
CA THR A 84 -20.19 6.07 -5.31
C THR A 84 -19.58 6.96 -4.25
N THR A 85 -19.23 8.19 -4.61
CA THR A 85 -18.72 9.16 -3.66
C THR A 85 -19.85 9.91 -2.95
N LYS A 86 -19.57 10.44 -1.76
CA LYS A 86 -20.54 11.22 -0.99
C LYS A 86 -21.01 12.43 -1.80
N SER A 87 -22.30 12.67 -1.75
CA SER A 87 -22.95 13.82 -2.40
C SER A 87 -23.55 14.74 -1.36
N GLY A 88 -23.69 16.01 -1.69
CA GLY A 88 -24.39 16.97 -0.85
C GLY A 88 -25.86 16.56 -0.61
N ALA A 89 -26.35 16.85 0.59
CA ALA A 89 -27.76 16.71 0.92
C ALA A 89 -28.47 18.05 0.81
N SER A 90 -29.78 18.04 0.51
CA SER A 90 -30.59 19.25 0.63
C SER A 90 -30.79 19.58 2.11
N GLY A 91 -30.67 20.87 2.46
CA GLY A 91 -30.89 21.35 3.82
C GLY A 91 -29.74 22.17 4.37
N LYS A 92 -29.53 22.08 5.68
CA LYS A 92 -28.49 22.85 6.38
C LYS A 92 -27.10 22.40 5.96
N ILE A 93 -26.17 23.34 6.00
CA ILE A 93 -24.74 23.06 5.81
C ILE A 93 -24.27 22.09 6.89
N SER A 94 -23.65 21.01 6.47
CA SER A 94 -23.03 20.00 7.33
C SER A 94 -21.53 20.05 7.15
N VAL A 95 -20.80 20.10 8.27
CA VAL A 95 -19.34 20.04 8.30
C VAL A 95 -18.96 18.74 9.01
N SER A 96 -18.09 17.96 8.40
CA SER A 96 -17.56 16.71 8.95
C SER A 96 -16.03 16.77 8.94
N TYR A 97 -15.43 16.46 10.08
CA TYR A 97 -13.99 16.32 10.22
C TYR A 97 -13.67 14.96 10.78
N ASN A 98 -12.78 14.23 10.08
CA ASN A 98 -12.27 12.96 10.51
C ASN A 98 -10.75 13.03 10.56
N ALA A 99 -10.15 12.53 11.62
CA ALA A 99 -8.71 12.43 11.76
C ALA A 99 -8.34 11.03 12.24
N TYR A 100 -7.22 10.54 11.76
CA TYR A 100 -6.61 9.27 12.16
C TYR A 100 -5.12 9.48 12.35
N TRP A 101 -4.56 8.88 13.39
CA TRP A 101 -3.15 8.79 13.63
C TRP A 101 -2.79 7.37 14.08
N GLY A 102 -1.67 6.84 13.58
CA GLY A 102 -1.19 5.53 13.91
C GLY A 102 0.33 5.45 13.90
N GLN A 103 0.86 4.44 14.56
CA GLN A 103 2.29 4.11 14.53
C GLN A 103 2.50 2.72 13.94
N LYS A 104 3.61 2.56 13.24
CA LYS A 104 4.07 1.31 12.63
C LYS A 104 5.44 0.98 13.20
N LYS A 105 5.65 -0.28 13.51
CA LYS A 105 6.97 -0.82 13.88
C LYS A 105 7.13 -2.21 13.32
N MET A 106 8.35 -2.63 13.13
CA MET A 106 8.66 -4.01 12.74
C MET A 106 8.15 -4.98 13.81
N ALA A 107 7.33 -5.94 13.41
CA ALA A 107 6.66 -6.85 14.36
C ALA A 107 7.62 -7.87 14.98
N ASN A 108 8.57 -8.39 14.19
CA ASN A 108 9.48 -9.47 14.58
C ASN A 108 10.92 -9.12 14.17
N ALA A 109 11.48 -8.03 14.72
CA ALA A 109 12.86 -7.65 14.44
C ALA A 109 13.85 -8.78 14.76
N ASP A 110 13.60 -9.51 15.84
CA ASP A 110 14.45 -10.61 16.30
C ASP A 110 14.35 -11.89 15.45
N ALA A 111 13.38 -11.99 14.55
CA ALA A 111 13.26 -13.13 13.64
C ALA A 111 14.35 -13.14 12.56
N ILE A 112 14.93 -11.98 12.25
CA ILE A 112 16.03 -11.85 11.31
C ILE A 112 17.34 -11.85 12.11
N GLN A 113 17.89 -13.04 12.31
CA GLN A 113 19.18 -13.17 12.97
C GLN A 113 20.30 -12.89 11.96
N THR A 114 21.06 -11.86 12.21
CA THR A 114 22.28 -11.57 11.45
C THR A 114 23.49 -12.19 12.18
N GLY A 115 24.35 -12.91 11.45
CA GLY A 115 25.56 -13.52 11.99
C GLY A 115 26.54 -12.48 12.57
N SER A 116 27.47 -12.92 13.38
CA SER A 116 28.59 -12.09 13.82
C SER A 116 29.59 -11.86 12.66
N PRO A 117 30.44 -10.83 12.72
CA PRO A 117 31.54 -10.67 11.76
C PRO A 117 32.41 -11.93 11.65
N TYR A 118 32.69 -12.59 12.77
CA TYR A 118 33.41 -13.85 12.80
C TYR A 118 32.68 -14.96 12.02
N ASP A 119 31.37 -15.14 12.22
CA ASP A 119 30.58 -16.15 11.49
C ASP A 119 30.56 -15.87 10.00
N PHE A 120 30.48 -14.59 9.61
CA PHE A 120 30.54 -14.19 8.21
C PHE A 120 31.87 -14.56 7.57
N VAL A 121 33.00 -14.19 8.20
CA VAL A 121 34.34 -14.47 7.69
C VAL A 121 34.61 -15.97 7.63
N ARG A 122 34.18 -16.73 8.66
CA ARG A 122 34.27 -18.19 8.65
C ARG A 122 33.50 -18.81 7.48
N ASN A 123 32.27 -18.37 7.25
CA ASN A 123 31.48 -18.88 6.12
C ASN A 123 32.12 -18.53 4.77
N GLN A 124 32.74 -17.33 4.64
CA GLN A 124 33.48 -16.98 3.43
C GLN A 124 34.71 -17.87 3.24
N TYR A 125 35.43 -18.21 4.30
CA TYR A 125 36.54 -19.16 4.23
C TYR A 125 36.07 -20.54 3.77
N GLU A 126 35.03 -21.10 4.40
CA GLU A 126 34.47 -22.42 4.02
C GLU A 126 34.02 -22.45 2.55
N LEU A 127 33.38 -21.37 2.06
CA LEU A 127 33.00 -21.25 0.65
C LEU A 127 34.21 -21.16 -0.28
N SER A 128 35.28 -20.45 0.12
CA SER A 128 36.49 -20.34 -0.68
C SER A 128 37.25 -21.66 -0.77
N VAL A 129 37.26 -22.44 0.32
CA VAL A 129 37.82 -23.81 0.30
C VAL A 129 37.05 -24.71 -0.65
N LEU A 130 35.71 -24.64 -0.64
CA LEU A 130 34.87 -25.44 -1.54
C LEU A 130 35.05 -25.08 -3.02
N ARG A 131 35.48 -23.84 -3.31
CA ARG A 131 35.69 -23.33 -4.68
C ARG A 131 37.14 -23.39 -5.13
N ASP A 132 38.04 -23.79 -4.25
CA ASP A 132 39.51 -23.73 -4.49
C ASP A 132 40.02 -22.30 -4.78
N GLU A 133 39.44 -21.31 -4.08
CA GLU A 133 39.68 -19.88 -4.30
C GLU A 133 40.24 -19.17 -3.05
N VAL A 134 40.87 -19.92 -2.11
CA VAL A 134 41.29 -19.33 -0.84
C VAL A 134 42.35 -18.24 -1.06
N GLU A 135 43.38 -18.52 -1.84
CA GLU A 135 44.47 -17.59 -2.12
C GLU A 135 44.06 -16.40 -2.96
N ASP A 136 43.11 -16.62 -3.91
CA ASP A 136 42.73 -15.61 -4.87
C ASP A 136 41.62 -14.68 -4.36
N ASN A 137 40.72 -15.16 -3.51
CA ASN A 137 39.53 -14.40 -3.08
C ASN A 137 39.47 -14.15 -1.57
N TYR A 138 39.81 -15.17 -0.74
CA TYR A 138 39.65 -15.01 0.69
C TYR A 138 40.82 -14.24 1.30
N VAL A 139 42.08 -14.69 1.06
CA VAL A 139 43.28 -14.09 1.67
C VAL A 139 43.43 -12.60 1.35
N PRO A 140 43.22 -12.11 0.13
CA PRO A 140 43.34 -10.67 -0.15
C PRO A 140 42.26 -9.81 0.55
N THR A 141 41.13 -10.42 0.93
CA THR A 141 40.01 -9.68 1.53
C THR A 141 40.01 -9.76 3.05
N PHE A 142 40.27 -10.92 3.60
CA PHE A 142 40.08 -11.22 5.03
C PHE A 142 41.37 -11.59 5.79
N GLY A 143 42.48 -11.73 5.10
CA GLY A 143 43.76 -12.20 5.70
C GLY A 143 43.88 -13.73 5.68
N VAL A 144 44.94 -14.24 6.29
CA VAL A 144 45.17 -15.68 6.40
C VAL A 144 44.21 -16.29 7.44
N PHE A 145 44.07 -17.61 7.41
CA PHE A 145 43.16 -18.33 8.32
C PHE A 145 43.39 -18.01 9.79
N GLU A 146 44.66 -17.84 10.19
CA GLU A 146 45.09 -17.50 11.56
C GLU A 146 44.57 -16.14 12.02
N ASP A 147 44.31 -15.22 11.11
CA ASP A 147 43.78 -13.89 11.39
C ASP A 147 42.26 -13.89 11.67
N MET A 148 41.59 -15.00 11.42
CA MET A 148 40.12 -15.10 11.55
C MET A 148 39.64 -14.72 12.96
N ASP A 149 40.39 -15.03 13.99
CA ASP A 149 40.07 -14.74 15.39
C ASP A 149 40.00 -13.24 15.70
N LEU A 150 40.64 -12.39 14.90
CA LEU A 150 40.54 -10.93 15.04
C LEU A 150 39.11 -10.44 14.85
N TYR A 151 38.32 -11.11 14.03
CA TYR A 151 36.91 -10.76 13.75
C TYR A 151 35.98 -11.03 14.91
N LYS A 152 36.37 -11.78 15.95
CA LYS A 152 35.61 -11.95 17.19
C LYS A 152 35.43 -10.65 17.96
N ASN A 153 36.36 -9.72 17.80
CA ASN A 153 36.36 -8.42 18.49
C ASN A 153 35.82 -7.28 17.62
N VAL A 154 35.38 -7.58 16.39
CA VAL A 154 34.78 -6.59 15.51
C VAL A 154 33.32 -6.38 15.92
N GLU A 155 32.92 -5.13 16.14
CA GLU A 155 31.55 -4.78 16.50
C GLU A 155 30.57 -5.10 15.36
N LYS A 156 29.50 -5.78 15.69
CA LYS A 156 28.47 -6.14 14.75
C LYS A 156 27.65 -4.92 14.35
N ASN A 157 27.48 -4.71 13.04
CA ASN A 157 26.51 -3.76 12.52
C ASN A 157 25.15 -4.45 12.35
N ASP A 158 24.16 -4.00 13.10
CA ASP A 158 22.78 -4.43 12.88
C ASP A 158 22.13 -3.60 11.78
N TRP A 159 22.29 -4.06 10.54
CA TRP A 159 21.70 -3.41 9.37
C TRP A 159 20.19 -3.48 9.35
N VAL A 160 19.60 -4.53 9.92
CA VAL A 160 18.15 -4.66 10.02
C VAL A 160 17.60 -3.55 10.91
N GLN A 161 18.19 -3.37 12.10
CA GLN A 161 17.78 -2.29 12.99
C GLN A 161 18.08 -0.90 12.42
N LYS A 162 19.21 -0.72 11.70
CA LYS A 162 19.56 0.56 11.09
C LYS A 162 18.61 0.95 9.96
N VAL A 163 18.13 -0.01 9.17
CA VAL A 163 17.28 0.23 7.99
C VAL A 163 15.79 0.20 8.34
N PHE A 164 15.36 -0.75 9.18
CA PHE A 164 13.95 -1.01 9.49
C PHE A 164 13.57 -0.77 10.94
N GLY A 165 14.51 -0.33 11.77
CA GLY A 165 14.28 -0.09 13.20
C GLY A 165 13.55 1.20 13.53
N ASN A 166 13.18 2.00 12.54
CA ASN A 166 12.44 3.22 12.75
C ASN A 166 10.99 2.92 13.14
N VAL A 167 10.41 3.84 13.88
CA VAL A 167 8.97 3.89 14.12
C VAL A 167 8.35 4.76 13.05
N GLY A 168 7.64 4.16 12.12
CA GLY A 168 6.86 4.88 11.13
C GLY A 168 5.59 5.47 11.76
N SER A 169 5.08 6.54 11.16
CA SER A 169 3.84 7.17 11.58
C SER A 169 2.90 7.37 10.39
N THR A 170 1.63 7.13 10.62
CA THR A 170 0.58 7.44 9.64
C THR A 170 -0.37 8.45 10.25
N PHE A 171 -0.67 9.50 9.51
CA PHE A 171 -1.70 10.44 9.90
C PHE A 171 -2.58 10.79 8.71
N SER A 172 -3.86 11.02 8.99
CA SER A 172 -4.84 11.40 7.98
C SER A 172 -5.79 12.43 8.57
N HIS A 173 -6.05 13.47 7.80
CA HIS A 173 -7.03 14.48 8.09
C HIS A 173 -7.99 14.61 6.93
N ASN A 174 -9.28 14.55 7.17
CA ASN A 174 -10.30 14.78 6.16
C ASN A 174 -11.33 15.77 6.70
N LEU A 175 -11.48 16.87 5.99
CA LEU A 175 -12.50 17.89 6.24
C LEU A 175 -13.46 17.90 5.06
N SER A 176 -14.74 17.73 5.32
CA SER A 176 -15.77 17.85 4.28
C SER A 176 -16.88 18.80 4.71
N VAL A 177 -17.34 19.58 3.74
CA VAL A 177 -18.46 20.51 3.89
C VAL A 177 -19.46 20.20 2.79
N SER A 178 -20.72 20.01 3.16
CA SER A 178 -21.78 19.73 2.20
C SER A 178 -23.04 20.53 2.53
N GLY A 179 -23.82 20.82 1.50
CA GLY A 179 -25.06 21.54 1.66
C GLY A 179 -25.81 21.65 0.34
N GLY A 180 -26.93 22.31 0.35
CA GLY A 180 -27.68 22.55 -0.85
C GLY A 180 -29.16 22.77 -0.65
N SER A 181 -29.83 22.93 -1.76
CA SER A 181 -31.29 23.00 -1.87
C SER A 181 -31.82 21.81 -2.66
N ASP A 182 -33.13 21.74 -2.86
CA ASP A 182 -33.72 20.68 -3.69
C ASP A 182 -33.27 20.74 -5.15
N LYS A 183 -32.83 21.89 -5.63
CA LYS A 183 -32.34 22.12 -6.99
C LYS A 183 -30.83 21.97 -7.16
N VAL A 184 -30.06 22.40 -6.16
CA VAL A 184 -28.60 22.40 -6.22
C VAL A 184 -28.06 21.79 -4.94
N LYS A 185 -27.23 20.76 -5.06
CA LYS A 185 -26.50 20.14 -3.96
C LYS A 185 -25.02 20.23 -4.25
N TRP A 186 -24.21 20.43 -3.22
CA TRP A 186 -22.77 20.53 -3.36
C TRP A 186 -22.04 19.87 -2.20
N THR A 187 -20.86 19.39 -2.47
CA THR A 187 -19.89 18.88 -1.45
C THR A 187 -18.51 19.36 -1.84
N ALA A 188 -17.78 19.82 -0.86
CA ALA A 188 -16.35 20.12 -0.97
C ALA A 188 -15.62 19.33 0.12
N SER A 189 -14.55 18.63 -0.24
CA SER A 189 -13.73 17.92 0.73
C SER A 189 -12.24 18.16 0.47
N TYR A 190 -11.49 18.19 1.57
CA TYR A 190 -10.03 18.20 1.57
C TYR A 190 -9.53 17.05 2.44
N ALA A 191 -8.66 16.22 1.88
CA ALA A 191 -8.02 15.13 2.59
C ALA A 191 -6.52 15.25 2.48
N HIS A 192 -5.84 15.19 3.62
CA HIS A 192 -4.39 15.10 3.73
C HIS A 192 -4.01 13.76 4.36
N VAL A 193 -3.07 13.05 3.74
CA VAL A 193 -2.51 11.80 4.23
C VAL A 193 -1.00 11.91 4.25
N GLY A 194 -0.39 11.59 5.37
CA GLY A 194 1.04 11.41 5.49
C GLY A 194 1.34 10.03 6.07
N ASP A 195 2.31 9.35 5.49
CA ASP A 195 2.70 8.00 5.87
C ASP A 195 4.23 7.87 5.84
N ASP A 196 4.83 7.84 7.03
CA ASP A 196 6.26 7.57 7.19
C ASP A 196 6.45 6.06 7.37
N ALA A 197 7.29 5.45 6.54
CA ALA A 197 7.58 4.02 6.62
C ALA A 197 8.54 3.70 7.79
N ILE A 198 8.62 2.41 8.12
CA ILE A 198 9.64 1.88 9.03
C ILE A 198 11.03 1.84 8.37
N MET A 199 11.07 1.79 7.05
CA MET A 199 12.31 1.82 6.27
C MET A 199 12.83 3.26 6.18
N LEU A 200 14.12 3.44 6.45
CA LEU A 200 14.78 4.73 6.42
C LEU A 200 14.66 5.39 5.04
N GLY A 201 14.21 6.65 5.00
CA GLY A 201 14.12 7.44 3.78
C GLY A 201 12.91 7.15 2.90
N SER A 202 11.92 6.40 3.40
CA SER A 202 10.67 6.15 2.68
C SER A 202 9.51 6.87 3.37
N ASP A 203 8.94 7.86 2.69
CA ASP A 203 7.77 8.60 3.15
C ASP A 203 6.82 8.90 1.99
N PHE A 204 5.56 9.09 2.31
CA PHE A 204 4.52 9.42 1.35
C PHE A 204 3.62 10.51 1.90
N LYS A 205 3.28 11.49 1.07
CA LYS A 205 2.32 12.55 1.39
C LYS A 205 1.41 12.80 0.23
N ARG A 206 0.12 12.94 0.51
CA ARG A 206 -0.89 13.21 -0.50
C ARG A 206 -1.92 14.19 0.01
N ASP A 207 -2.26 15.14 -0.85
CA ASP A 207 -3.32 16.12 -0.66
C ASP A 207 -4.39 15.93 -1.73
N ASN A 208 -5.64 15.74 -1.34
CA ASN A 208 -6.77 15.61 -2.23
C ASN A 208 -7.76 16.74 -1.98
N LEU A 209 -8.16 17.44 -3.02
CA LEU A 209 -9.25 18.42 -2.99
C LEU A 209 -10.34 17.96 -3.94
N THR A 210 -11.54 17.74 -3.43
CA THR A 210 -12.68 17.30 -4.22
C THR A 210 -13.80 18.31 -4.13
N PHE A 211 -14.39 18.64 -5.27
CA PHE A 211 -15.58 19.46 -5.34
C PHE A 211 -16.61 18.81 -6.26
N LYS A 212 -17.83 18.59 -5.76
CA LYS A 212 -18.92 17.93 -6.48
C LYS A 212 -20.19 18.76 -6.37
N THR A 213 -20.82 19.00 -7.50
CA THR A 213 -22.12 19.65 -7.56
C THR A 213 -23.11 18.77 -8.32
N GLN A 214 -24.35 18.81 -7.88
CA GLN A 214 -25.46 18.15 -8.55
C GLN A 214 -26.55 19.20 -8.77
N TYR A 215 -26.97 19.36 -10.02
CA TYR A 215 -28.07 20.23 -10.39
C TYR A 215 -29.23 19.37 -10.93
N LYS A 216 -30.40 19.57 -10.35
CA LYS A 216 -31.64 18.94 -10.81
C LYS A 216 -32.46 19.99 -11.57
N PRO A 217 -32.52 19.95 -12.91
CA PRO A 217 -33.40 20.81 -13.66
C PRO A 217 -34.87 20.52 -13.30
N ILE A 218 -35.70 21.54 -13.47
CA ILE A 218 -37.16 21.45 -13.24
C ILE A 218 -37.78 20.66 -14.39
#